data_cd1d07e490d190c661405c5045fb4f82
#
_entry.id   cd1d07e490d190c661405c5045fb4f82
#
_cell.length_a   1.000
_cell.length_b   1.000
_cell.length_c   1.000
_cell.angle_alpha   90.00
_cell.angle_beta   90.00
_cell.angle_gamma   90.00
#
_symmetry.space_group_name_H-M   'P 1'
#
loop_
_entity.id
_entity.type
_entity.pdbx_description
1 polymer ?
#
loop_
_entity_poly.entity_id
_entity_poly.type
_entity_poly.pdbx_seq_one_letter_code
_entity_poly.pdbx_strand_id
1 'polypeptide(L)'
;MVSVTDKPVTQRTAIAVSSIWLPGVAFDLLKRNAHKKGDVLTVAQIAGIQAAKQTSNLIPLCHPLLLTHVSVNLRLVEDPEESSGHGSADSQQQNKGDSQQLRGGKVEIESQVSCTGNTGVEMEALTGATVAALTVFDMCKAVGKDMIIGDIKVMEKTGGKSGHYKHHQKGPERKGLGI
;
A
#
# COMPACT_ATOMS: atom_id res chain seq x y z
N MET A 1 -19.04 5.13 19.57
CA MET A 1 -19.13 5.90 18.32
C MET A 1 -19.56 7.32 18.67
N VAL A 2 -18.90 8.35 18.15
CA VAL A 2 -19.19 9.76 18.48
C VAL A 2 -20.28 10.29 17.55
N SER A 3 -21.24 11.08 18.10
CA SER A 3 -22.30 11.71 17.28
C SER A 3 -21.72 12.67 16.24
N VAL A 4 -22.25 12.62 15.02
CA VAL A 4 -21.90 13.51 13.91
C VAL A 4 -23.09 14.32 13.42
N THR A 5 -24.22 14.30 14.17
CA THR A 5 -25.50 14.92 13.78
C THR A 5 -25.35 16.41 13.50
N ASP A 6 -24.56 17.13 14.33
CA ASP A 6 -24.41 18.60 14.24
C ASP A 6 -23.35 19.04 13.22
N LYS A 7 -22.73 18.09 12.50
CA LYS A 7 -21.73 18.42 11.49
C LYS A 7 -22.40 18.65 10.13
N PRO A 8 -21.98 19.67 9.37
CA PRO A 8 -22.53 19.91 8.05
C PRO A 8 -22.22 18.75 7.09
N VAL A 9 -23.19 18.43 6.26
CA VAL A 9 -23.00 17.51 5.13
C VAL A 9 -22.16 18.21 4.07
N THR A 10 -20.99 17.66 3.78
CA THR A 10 -20.05 18.17 2.77
C THR A 10 -19.46 17.05 1.95
N GLN A 11 -18.97 17.36 0.77
CA GLN A 11 -18.16 16.43 0.01
C GLN A 11 -16.86 16.16 0.75
N ARG A 12 -16.49 14.89 0.85
CA ARG A 12 -15.29 14.40 1.53
C ARG A 12 -14.52 13.49 0.61
N THR A 13 -13.22 13.66 0.56
CA THR A 13 -12.31 12.76 -0.16
C THR A 13 -11.10 12.48 0.71
N ALA A 14 -10.64 11.23 0.71
CA ALA A 14 -9.38 10.83 1.32
C ALA A 14 -8.59 9.95 0.35
N ILE A 15 -7.27 10.13 0.37
CA ILE A 15 -6.29 9.31 -0.33
C ILE A 15 -5.38 8.69 0.72
N ALA A 16 -5.30 7.36 0.71
CA ALA A 16 -4.37 6.60 1.54
C ALA A 16 -3.47 5.75 0.65
N VAL A 17 -2.29 5.44 1.15
CA VAL A 17 -1.32 4.57 0.48
C VAL A 17 -0.92 3.43 1.38
N SER A 18 -0.42 2.38 0.76
CA SER A 18 0.35 1.30 1.36
C SER A 18 1.37 0.78 0.38
N SER A 19 2.30 -0.03 0.83
CA SER A 19 3.21 -0.76 -0.03
C SER A 19 3.37 -2.20 0.44
N ILE A 20 3.75 -3.09 -0.48
CA ILE A 20 4.25 -4.40 -0.13
C ILE A 20 5.51 -4.68 -0.93
N TRP A 21 6.60 -5.00 -0.23
CA TRP A 21 7.84 -5.47 -0.84
C TRP A 21 7.79 -6.98 -1.05
N LEU A 22 8.27 -7.43 -2.21
CA LEU A 22 8.34 -8.84 -2.59
C LEU A 22 9.78 -9.22 -2.98
N PRO A 23 10.25 -10.42 -2.56
CA PRO A 23 11.54 -10.95 -3.03
C PRO A 23 11.48 -11.29 -4.52
N GLY A 24 12.65 -11.36 -5.17
CA GLY A 24 12.81 -11.41 -6.62
C GLY A 24 11.94 -12.44 -7.35
N VAL A 25 11.86 -13.69 -6.85
CA VAL A 25 11.04 -14.73 -7.48
C VAL A 25 9.55 -14.38 -7.46
N ALA A 26 9.06 -13.89 -6.31
CA ALA A 26 7.65 -13.52 -6.18
C ALA A 26 7.31 -12.30 -7.05
N PHE A 27 8.23 -11.31 -7.08
CA PHE A 27 8.05 -10.11 -7.88
C PHE A 27 8.10 -10.38 -9.38
N ASP A 28 9.01 -11.24 -9.86
CA ASP A 28 9.10 -11.63 -11.26
C ASP A 28 7.83 -12.39 -11.73
N LEU A 29 7.31 -13.33 -10.92
CA LEU A 29 6.05 -13.99 -11.22
C LEU A 29 4.87 -12.99 -11.28
N LEU A 30 4.88 -11.98 -10.40
CA LEU A 30 3.88 -10.93 -10.40
C LEU A 30 3.93 -10.09 -11.69
N LYS A 31 5.12 -9.67 -12.11
CA LYS A 31 5.33 -8.93 -13.37
C LYS A 31 4.82 -9.69 -14.59
N ARG A 32 5.03 -10.99 -14.62
CA ARG A 32 4.61 -11.86 -15.74
C ARG A 32 3.18 -12.37 -15.62
N ASN A 33 2.46 -11.97 -14.57
CA ASN A 33 1.11 -12.49 -14.24
C ASN A 33 1.06 -14.03 -14.20
N ALA A 34 2.08 -14.65 -13.61
CA ALA A 34 2.29 -16.10 -13.62
C ALA A 34 2.07 -16.79 -12.25
N HIS A 35 1.44 -16.11 -11.31
CA HIS A 35 1.06 -16.70 -10.02
C HIS A 35 -0.06 -17.74 -10.19
N LYS A 36 0.04 -18.87 -9.47
CA LYS A 36 -0.95 -19.97 -9.55
C LYS A 36 -2.37 -19.55 -9.15
N LYS A 37 -2.53 -18.52 -8.34
CA LYS A 37 -3.83 -17.99 -7.91
C LYS A 37 -4.47 -17.03 -8.93
N GLY A 38 -3.83 -16.78 -10.06
CA GLY A 38 -4.32 -15.90 -11.13
C GLY A 38 -3.80 -14.47 -11.01
N ASP A 39 -4.54 -13.51 -11.58
CA ASP A 39 -4.16 -12.10 -11.65
C ASP A 39 -4.20 -11.42 -10.26
N VAL A 40 -3.01 -11.32 -9.66
CA VAL A 40 -2.84 -10.80 -8.31
C VAL A 40 -3.25 -9.33 -8.20
N LEU A 41 -2.88 -8.51 -9.18
CA LEU A 41 -3.13 -7.07 -9.11
C LEU A 41 -4.63 -6.78 -9.24
N THR A 42 -5.31 -7.43 -10.16
CA THR A 42 -6.76 -7.27 -10.35
C THR A 42 -7.53 -7.76 -9.11
N VAL A 43 -7.17 -8.92 -8.55
CA VAL A 43 -7.83 -9.44 -7.35
C VAL A 43 -7.59 -8.52 -6.14
N ALA A 44 -6.38 -8.00 -5.97
CA ALA A 44 -6.05 -7.06 -4.90
C ALA A 44 -6.81 -5.73 -5.04
N GLN A 45 -6.96 -5.22 -6.27
CA GLN A 45 -7.76 -4.03 -6.55
C GLN A 45 -9.22 -4.22 -6.11
N ILE A 46 -9.85 -5.32 -6.54
CA ILE A 46 -11.25 -5.63 -6.19
C ILE A 46 -11.39 -5.82 -4.67
N ALA A 47 -10.44 -6.52 -4.04
CA ALA A 47 -10.45 -6.73 -2.60
C ALA A 47 -10.35 -5.40 -1.82
N GLY A 48 -9.49 -4.48 -2.26
CA GLY A 48 -9.37 -3.15 -1.67
C GLY A 48 -10.65 -2.33 -1.80
N ILE A 49 -11.27 -2.34 -2.99
CA ILE A 49 -12.58 -1.66 -3.21
C ILE A 49 -13.66 -2.25 -2.29
N GLN A 50 -13.72 -3.57 -2.18
CA GLN A 50 -14.68 -4.23 -1.32
C GLN A 50 -14.44 -3.92 0.17
N ALA A 51 -13.17 -3.89 0.59
CA ALA A 51 -12.78 -3.58 1.96
C ALA A 51 -13.16 -2.15 2.37
N ALA A 52 -12.95 -1.17 1.50
CA ALA A 52 -13.38 0.20 1.73
C ALA A 52 -14.89 0.29 2.00
N LYS A 53 -15.71 -0.48 1.27
CA LYS A 53 -17.17 -0.56 1.48
C LYS A 53 -17.57 -1.27 2.77
N GLN A 54 -16.67 -2.05 3.37
CA GLN A 54 -16.93 -2.84 4.59
C GLN A 54 -16.26 -2.25 5.84
N THR A 55 -15.70 -1.05 5.76
CA THR A 55 -14.90 -0.44 6.84
C THR A 55 -15.64 -0.41 8.17
N SER A 56 -16.89 0.00 8.19
CA SER A 56 -17.70 0.06 9.44
C SER A 56 -17.97 -1.33 10.05
N ASN A 57 -17.88 -2.40 9.28
CA ASN A 57 -17.98 -3.78 9.79
C ASN A 57 -16.67 -4.29 10.38
N LEU A 58 -15.54 -3.66 10.05
CA LEU A 58 -14.20 -4.05 10.49
C LEU A 58 -13.70 -3.17 11.64
N ILE A 59 -14.02 -1.89 11.62
CA ILE A 59 -13.54 -0.90 12.58
C ILE A 59 -14.70 -0.49 13.49
N PRO A 60 -14.69 -0.91 14.77
CA PRO A 60 -15.89 -0.90 15.62
C PRO A 60 -16.57 0.46 15.83
N LEU A 61 -15.81 1.56 15.79
CA LEU A 61 -16.34 2.90 16.07
C LEU A 61 -16.51 3.76 14.81
N CYS A 62 -16.25 3.19 13.61
CA CYS A 62 -16.54 3.87 12.35
C CYS A 62 -18.02 3.93 12.04
N HIS A 63 -18.46 5.05 11.44
CA HIS A 63 -19.82 5.20 10.96
C HIS A 63 -20.00 4.45 9.64
N PRO A 64 -21.17 3.82 9.39
CA PRO A 64 -21.50 3.32 8.06
C PRO A 64 -21.73 4.50 7.12
N LEU A 65 -21.02 4.55 6.00
CA LEU A 65 -21.05 5.66 5.05
C LEU A 65 -21.49 5.18 3.67
N LEU A 66 -22.31 6.00 3.00
CA LEU A 66 -22.63 5.84 1.59
C LEU A 66 -21.50 6.43 0.75
N LEU A 67 -20.63 5.56 0.22
CA LEU A 67 -19.52 5.98 -0.61
C LEU A 67 -19.99 6.31 -2.02
N THR A 68 -19.54 7.45 -2.55
CA THR A 68 -19.85 7.89 -3.92
C THR A 68 -18.77 7.49 -4.92
N HIS A 69 -17.55 7.26 -4.44
CA HIS A 69 -16.43 6.82 -5.26
C HIS A 69 -15.43 6.01 -4.45
N VAL A 70 -14.91 4.94 -5.04
CA VAL A 70 -13.76 4.17 -4.54
C VAL A 70 -12.90 3.77 -5.72
N SER A 71 -11.63 4.16 -5.71
CA SER A 71 -10.62 3.63 -6.63
C SER A 71 -9.44 3.08 -5.85
N VAL A 72 -8.89 1.97 -6.31
CA VAL A 72 -7.68 1.36 -5.77
C VAL A 72 -6.75 1.08 -6.94
N ASN A 73 -5.59 1.71 -6.92
CA ASN A 73 -4.59 1.61 -7.98
C ASN A 73 -3.35 0.90 -7.44
N LEU A 74 -2.80 -0.04 -8.21
CA LEU A 74 -1.60 -0.76 -7.85
C LEU A 74 -0.53 -0.55 -8.93
N ARG A 75 0.70 -0.27 -8.51
CA ARG A 75 1.83 -0.05 -9.40
C ARG A 75 3.02 -0.89 -8.97
N LEU A 76 3.67 -1.55 -9.93
CA LEU A 76 4.92 -2.26 -9.71
C LEU A 76 6.10 -1.28 -9.78
N VAL A 77 6.99 -1.38 -8.80
CA VAL A 77 8.23 -0.61 -8.73
C VAL A 77 9.37 -1.57 -8.47
N GLU A 78 10.31 -1.68 -9.40
CA GLU A 78 11.51 -2.50 -9.22
C GLU A 78 12.45 -1.84 -8.20
N ASP A 79 13.15 -2.66 -7.42
CA ASP A 79 14.23 -2.14 -6.59
C ASP A 79 15.34 -1.56 -7.50
N PRO A 80 15.88 -0.38 -7.15
CA PRO A 80 16.98 0.20 -7.91
C PRO A 80 18.18 -0.75 -7.91
N GLU A 81 19.00 -0.67 -8.97
CA GLU A 81 20.27 -1.40 -8.99
C GLU A 81 21.09 -0.98 -7.76
N GLU A 82 21.48 -1.94 -6.94
CA GLU A 82 22.59 -1.68 -6.02
C GLU A 82 23.81 -1.34 -6.89
N SER A 83 24.17 -0.05 -6.91
CA SER A 83 25.46 0.37 -7.44
C SER A 83 26.52 -0.39 -6.65
N SER A 84 27.14 -1.39 -7.29
CA SER A 84 28.26 -2.16 -6.76
C SER A 84 29.43 -1.19 -6.48
N GLY A 85 29.41 -0.61 -5.29
CA GLY A 85 30.42 0.29 -4.76
C GLY A 85 31.15 -0.33 -3.58
N HIS A 86 32.41 -0.74 -3.84
CA HIS A 86 33.45 -1.12 -2.89
C HIS A 86 33.25 -2.44 -2.12
N GLY A 87 33.58 -3.55 -2.78
CA GLY A 87 34.00 -4.77 -2.13
C GLY A 87 35.52 -4.81 -2.06
N SER A 88 36.07 -5.03 -0.90
CA SER A 88 37.46 -5.45 -0.67
C SER A 88 37.71 -6.78 -1.40
N ALA A 89 38.78 -6.82 -2.15
CA ALA A 89 39.29 -8.04 -2.75
C ALA A 89 39.65 -9.07 -1.68
N ASP A 90 39.02 -10.23 -1.70
CA ASP A 90 39.75 -11.46 -1.39
C ASP A 90 39.14 -12.66 -2.14
N SER A 91 40.02 -13.42 -2.69
CA SER A 91 39.91 -14.51 -3.62
C SER A 91 39.07 -15.69 -3.13
N GLN A 92 38.10 -16.16 -3.95
CA GLN A 92 37.97 -17.59 -4.31
C GLN A 92 37.01 -17.76 -5.50
N GLN A 93 37.57 -18.34 -6.60
CA GLN A 93 36.85 -18.80 -7.77
C GLN A 93 35.79 -19.83 -7.40
N GLN A 94 34.54 -19.53 -7.65
CA GLN A 94 33.52 -20.58 -7.81
C GLN A 94 32.60 -20.24 -9.00
N ASN A 95 32.40 -21.25 -9.84
CA ASN A 95 31.66 -21.32 -11.09
C ASN A 95 30.43 -20.38 -11.16
N LYS A 96 30.50 -19.38 -12.03
CA LYS A 96 29.37 -18.62 -12.50
C LYS A 96 28.60 -19.43 -13.55
N GLY A 97 27.59 -20.19 -13.10
CA GLY A 97 26.43 -20.43 -13.94
C GLY A 97 25.62 -19.12 -13.98
N ASP A 98 25.17 -18.68 -15.14
CA ASP A 98 24.33 -17.51 -15.37
C ASP A 98 22.95 -17.66 -14.69
N SER A 99 22.91 -17.62 -13.38
CA SER A 99 21.65 -17.37 -12.64
C SER A 99 21.51 -15.85 -12.52
N GLN A 100 20.80 -15.23 -13.46
CA GLN A 100 20.30 -13.88 -13.30
C GLN A 100 19.60 -13.82 -11.95
N GLN A 101 20.22 -13.18 -10.96
CA GLN A 101 19.64 -12.99 -9.63
C GLN A 101 18.39 -12.13 -9.81
N LEU A 102 17.21 -12.74 -9.66
CA LEU A 102 15.93 -12.05 -9.80
C LEU A 102 15.83 -10.97 -8.73
N ARG A 103 15.59 -9.73 -9.17
CA ARG A 103 15.47 -8.58 -8.28
C ARG A 103 14.11 -8.54 -7.63
N GLY A 104 14.08 -8.14 -6.36
CA GLY A 104 12.85 -7.82 -5.66
C GLY A 104 12.25 -6.51 -6.15
N GLY A 105 11.11 -6.16 -5.57
CA GLY A 105 10.45 -4.91 -5.86
C GLY A 105 9.24 -4.69 -4.98
N LYS A 106 8.59 -3.57 -5.18
CA LYS A 106 7.40 -3.16 -4.43
C LYS A 106 6.15 -3.15 -5.31
N VAL A 107 5.03 -3.48 -4.71
CA VAL A 107 3.72 -3.01 -5.17
C VAL A 107 3.36 -1.79 -4.35
N GLU A 108 3.27 -0.64 -4.98
CA GLU A 108 2.72 0.57 -4.38
C GLU A 108 1.22 0.62 -4.63
N ILE A 109 0.47 0.95 -3.60
CA ILE A 109 -0.99 0.91 -3.59
C ILE A 109 -1.51 2.26 -3.16
N GLU A 110 -2.43 2.81 -3.93
CA GLU A 110 -3.16 4.04 -3.61
C GLU A 110 -4.66 3.73 -3.59
N SER A 111 -5.32 4.15 -2.52
CA SER A 111 -6.78 4.06 -2.38
C SER A 111 -7.35 5.45 -2.20
N GLN A 112 -8.22 5.85 -3.13
CA GLN A 112 -8.99 7.08 -3.05
C GLN A 112 -10.46 6.76 -2.81
N VAL A 113 -11.04 7.41 -1.80
CA VAL A 113 -12.44 7.24 -1.43
C VAL A 113 -13.11 8.59 -1.30
N SER A 114 -14.36 8.70 -1.76
CA SER A 114 -15.17 9.90 -1.61
C SER A 114 -16.58 9.58 -1.12
N CYS A 115 -17.16 10.52 -0.38
CA CYS A 115 -18.57 10.51 0.02
C CYS A 115 -19.12 11.93 0.13
N THR A 116 -20.43 12.05 0.24
CA THR A 116 -21.12 13.25 0.72
C THR A 116 -21.70 12.92 2.08
N GLY A 117 -21.18 13.54 3.15
CA GLY A 117 -21.57 13.14 4.51
C GLY A 117 -21.02 14.04 5.62
N ASN A 118 -21.33 13.65 6.86
CA ASN A 118 -21.02 14.39 8.07
C ASN A 118 -19.65 14.02 8.68
N THR A 119 -18.99 12.96 8.17
CA THR A 119 -17.67 12.52 8.64
C THR A 119 -16.73 12.20 7.47
N GLY A 120 -15.43 12.12 7.73
CA GLY A 120 -14.43 11.83 6.72
C GLY A 120 -14.38 10.35 6.32
N VAL A 121 -13.67 10.05 5.25
CA VAL A 121 -13.49 8.72 4.64
C VAL A 121 -12.05 8.23 4.72
N GLU A 122 -11.29 8.75 5.69
CA GLU A 122 -9.89 8.39 5.89
C GLU A 122 -9.73 6.91 6.21
N MET A 123 -10.66 6.35 7.03
CA MET A 123 -10.61 4.95 7.41
C MET A 123 -10.97 4.02 6.24
N GLU A 124 -11.92 4.42 5.40
CA GLU A 124 -12.28 3.69 4.19
C GLU A 124 -11.10 3.62 3.22
N ALA A 125 -10.38 4.73 3.04
CA ALA A 125 -9.20 4.78 2.20
C ALA A 125 -8.06 3.90 2.76
N LEU A 126 -7.78 3.99 4.07
CA LEU A 126 -6.77 3.16 4.75
C LEU A 126 -7.11 1.67 4.67
N THR A 127 -8.37 1.31 4.93
CA THR A 127 -8.82 -0.09 4.87
C THR A 127 -8.67 -0.64 3.45
N GLY A 128 -9.04 0.14 2.43
CA GLY A 128 -8.88 -0.24 1.03
C GLY A 128 -7.43 -0.51 0.67
N ALA A 129 -6.51 0.41 1.00
CA ALA A 129 -5.08 0.25 0.72
C ALA A 129 -4.48 -0.94 1.47
N THR A 130 -4.83 -1.13 2.75
CA THR A 130 -4.29 -2.21 3.59
C THR A 130 -4.74 -3.59 3.12
N VAL A 131 -6.04 -3.77 2.82
CA VAL A 131 -6.56 -5.06 2.39
C VAL A 131 -6.07 -5.43 0.99
N ALA A 132 -5.85 -4.46 0.11
CA ALA A 132 -5.19 -4.71 -1.17
C ALA A 132 -3.77 -5.29 -0.95
N ALA A 133 -2.96 -4.71 -0.05
CA ALA A 133 -1.64 -5.24 0.27
C ALA A 133 -1.69 -6.65 0.90
N LEU A 134 -2.63 -6.90 1.82
CA LEU A 134 -2.85 -8.23 2.39
C LEU A 134 -3.23 -9.26 1.33
N THR A 135 -3.99 -8.86 0.31
CA THR A 135 -4.40 -9.73 -0.80
C THR A 135 -3.21 -10.09 -1.68
N VAL A 136 -2.32 -9.13 -1.99
CA VAL A 136 -1.06 -9.42 -2.68
C VAL A 136 -0.25 -10.45 -1.88
N PHE A 137 -0.10 -10.24 -0.56
CA PHE A 137 0.60 -11.18 0.32
C PHE A 137 0.00 -12.59 0.25
N ASP A 138 -1.32 -12.72 0.43
CA ASP A 138 -1.99 -14.02 0.39
C ASP A 138 -1.79 -14.75 -0.94
N MET A 139 -1.88 -14.03 -2.04
CA MET A 139 -1.76 -14.62 -3.36
C MET A 139 -0.32 -15.02 -3.72
N CYS A 140 0.69 -14.34 -3.15
CA CYS A 140 2.12 -14.59 -3.42
C CYS A 140 2.79 -15.51 -2.39
N LYS A 141 2.26 -15.70 -1.19
CA LYS A 141 2.90 -16.41 -0.06
C LYS A 141 3.32 -17.86 -0.32
N ALA A 142 2.78 -18.50 -1.35
CA ALA A 142 3.19 -19.86 -1.74
C ALA A 142 4.61 -19.89 -2.33
N VAL A 143 5.12 -18.77 -2.84
CA VAL A 143 6.44 -18.63 -3.46
C VAL A 143 7.49 -18.14 -2.47
N GLY A 144 7.09 -17.35 -1.48
CA GLY A 144 7.94 -16.84 -0.41
C GLY A 144 7.11 -16.10 0.62
N LYS A 145 7.59 -16.06 1.87
CA LYS A 145 6.89 -15.38 2.97
C LYS A 145 7.63 -14.13 3.46
N ASP A 146 8.80 -13.87 2.90
CA ASP A 146 9.67 -12.73 3.28
C ASP A 146 9.19 -11.43 2.62
N MET A 147 7.88 -11.21 2.63
CA MET A 147 7.24 -10.01 2.12
C MET A 147 6.92 -9.05 3.26
N ILE A 148 7.10 -7.74 3.02
CA ILE A 148 6.91 -6.72 4.04
C ILE A 148 5.84 -5.74 3.59
N ILE A 149 4.75 -5.67 4.35
CA ILE A 149 3.71 -4.64 4.17
C ILE A 149 4.09 -3.43 5.01
N GLY A 150 4.07 -2.25 4.41
CA GLY A 150 4.46 -1.02 5.06
C GLY A 150 3.85 0.24 4.44
N ASP A 151 4.35 1.39 4.87
CA ASP A 151 3.98 2.72 4.37
C ASP A 151 2.48 3.03 4.43
N ILE A 152 1.74 2.42 5.36
CA ILE A 152 0.29 2.63 5.49
C ILE A 152 0.04 4.00 6.12
N LYS A 153 -0.53 4.92 5.35
CA LYS A 153 -0.81 6.29 5.81
C LYS A 153 -1.83 7.01 4.94
N VAL A 154 -2.48 8.03 5.54
CA VAL A 154 -3.28 9.00 4.79
C VAL A 154 -2.34 10.00 4.14
N MET A 155 -2.43 10.16 2.83
CA MET A 155 -1.65 11.15 2.07
C MET A 155 -2.36 12.49 1.96
N GLU A 156 -3.67 12.45 1.76
CA GLU A 156 -4.46 13.66 1.58
C GLU A 156 -5.89 13.43 2.03
N LYS A 157 -6.51 14.44 2.57
CA LYS A 157 -7.96 14.47 2.76
C LYS A 157 -8.50 15.87 2.55
N THR A 158 -9.71 15.96 2.03
CA THR A 158 -10.42 17.24 1.80
C THR A 158 -11.83 17.20 2.38
N GLY A 159 -12.34 18.37 2.66
CA GLY A 159 -13.68 18.56 3.21
C GLY A 159 -13.75 18.49 4.74
N GLY A 160 -14.91 18.89 5.27
CA GLY A 160 -15.19 18.95 6.70
C GLY A 160 -14.57 20.12 7.44
N LYS A 161 -14.86 20.21 8.75
CA LYS A 161 -14.43 21.31 9.62
C LYS A 161 -12.91 21.50 9.71
N SER A 162 -12.15 20.40 9.61
CA SER A 162 -10.67 20.42 9.67
C SER A 162 -10.00 20.76 8.32
N GLY A 163 -10.80 21.09 7.28
CA GLY A 163 -10.28 21.55 5.99
C GLY A 163 -9.43 20.54 5.24
N HIS A 164 -8.46 21.02 4.50
CA HIS A 164 -7.54 20.22 3.70
C HIS A 164 -6.33 19.80 4.55
N TYR A 165 -6.02 18.50 4.51
CA TYR A 165 -4.79 17.92 5.06
C TYR A 165 -3.99 17.28 3.92
N LYS A 166 -2.70 17.53 3.93
CA LYS A 166 -1.74 16.86 3.05
C LYS A 166 -0.55 16.39 3.88
N HIS A 167 -0.18 15.13 3.71
CA HIS A 167 0.99 14.55 4.38
C HIS A 167 2.27 15.21 3.84
N HIS A 168 3.00 15.88 4.71
CA HIS A 168 4.31 16.43 4.38
C HIS A 168 5.33 15.29 4.48
N GLN A 169 5.99 14.95 3.38
CA GLN A 169 7.19 14.11 3.44
C GLN A 169 8.29 14.95 4.12
N LYS A 170 8.41 14.84 5.43
CA LYS A 170 9.69 15.18 6.07
C LYS A 170 10.68 14.14 5.60
N GLY A 171 11.68 14.54 4.84
CA GLY A 171 12.84 13.70 4.55
C GLY A 171 13.39 13.14 5.87
N PRO A 172 14.08 11.98 5.86
CA PRO A 172 14.63 11.39 7.08
C PRO A 172 15.52 12.44 7.77
N GLU A 173 15.10 12.93 8.94
CA GLU A 173 15.96 13.66 9.84
C GLU A 173 17.11 12.74 10.20
N ARG A 174 18.28 12.95 9.59
CA ARG A 174 19.52 12.37 10.09
C ARG A 174 19.76 12.95 11.48
N LYS A 175 19.24 12.30 12.51
CA LYS A 175 19.72 12.54 13.87
C LYS A 175 21.20 12.17 13.88
N GLY A 176 22.06 13.17 13.87
CA GLY A 176 23.48 12.99 14.12
C GLY A 176 23.62 12.26 15.46
N LEU A 177 24.24 11.09 15.44
CA LEU A 177 24.79 10.50 16.67
C LEU A 177 25.85 11.50 17.16
N GLY A 178 25.48 12.29 18.16
CA GLY A 178 26.45 13.00 18.98
C GLY A 178 27.21 11.96 19.80
N ILE A 179 28.51 11.90 19.56
CA ILE A 179 29.52 11.23 20.40
C ILE A 179 29.81 12.17 21.57
#